data_56206e8c7d451d81b3df5a71c8afc12d
#
_entry.id   56206e8c7d451d81b3df5a71c8afc12d
#
_cell.length_a   1.000
_cell.length_b   1.000
_cell.length_c   1.000
_cell.angle_alpha   90.00
_cell.angle_beta   90.00
_cell.angle_gamma   90.00
#
_symmetry.space_group_name_H-M   'P 1'
#
loop_
_entity.id
_entity.type
_entity.pdbx_description
1 polymer ?
#
loop_
_entity_poly.entity_id
_entity_poly.type
_entity_poly.pdbx_seq_one_letter_code
_entity_poly.pdbx_strand_id
1 'polypeptide(L)'
;LDRTAFEIKDGDLLVRFEVGFPANGRTINAFELRKILFEYLPEIADRSLYYKNLNQQEVKKCIELAEDQHYIRRELTKRRLIAFVANGSILPRESGVSQKPMKGAIAFEAPESMEVEMELPHRGKIKGMGIPEGITLIVGGGYHGKSTLLKALEQGIYNHVAGDGREYVITSDTAMKIRAEDGRCVSHINISPFINDLPNKKDTVNFSTEDASGST
;
A
#
# COMPACT_ATOMS: atom_id res chain seq x y z
N LEU A 1 -3.38 10.01 12.11
CA LEU A 1 -4.24 11.10 11.59
C LEU A 1 -4.74 10.79 10.17
N ASP A 2 -3.93 10.23 9.29
CA ASP A 2 -4.31 10.03 7.88
C ASP A 2 -5.58 9.19 7.70
N ARG A 3 -5.84 8.21 8.55
CA ARG A 3 -7.03 7.36 8.49
C ARG A 3 -8.29 8.00 9.08
N THR A 4 -8.13 9.00 9.92
CA THR A 4 -9.23 9.66 10.64
C THR A 4 -9.38 11.12 10.25
N ALA A 5 -8.63 11.57 9.24
CA ALA A 5 -8.73 12.95 8.74
C ALA A 5 -10.13 13.26 8.23
N PHE A 6 -10.78 12.28 7.58
CA PHE A 6 -12.16 12.39 7.10
C PHE A 6 -12.99 11.22 7.67
N GLU A 7 -14.14 11.55 8.20
CA GLU A 7 -15.09 10.57 8.73
C GLU A 7 -16.51 11.02 8.40
N ILE A 8 -17.33 10.11 7.89
CA ILE A 8 -18.77 10.35 7.71
C ILE A 8 -19.49 9.73 8.91
N LYS A 9 -20.19 10.56 9.67
CA LYS A 9 -20.94 10.16 10.83
C LYS A 9 -22.32 10.83 10.84
N ASP A 10 -23.37 10.03 10.93
CA ASP A 10 -24.76 10.49 10.99
C ASP A 10 -25.18 11.41 9.83
N GLY A 11 -24.54 11.28 8.67
CA GLY A 11 -24.77 12.13 7.49
C GLY A 11 -23.89 13.38 7.43
N ASP A 12 -23.14 13.66 8.47
CA ASP A 12 -22.20 14.76 8.54
C ASP A 12 -20.79 14.32 8.12
N LEU A 13 -20.04 15.23 7.48
CA LEU A 13 -18.63 15.05 7.17
C LEU A 13 -17.77 15.68 8.26
N LEU A 14 -17.11 14.86 9.06
CA LEU A 14 -16.16 15.30 10.06
C LEU A 14 -14.75 15.33 9.46
N VAL A 15 -14.12 16.51 9.50
CA VAL A 15 -12.77 16.71 9.00
C VAL A 15 -11.85 17.09 10.16
N ARG A 16 -10.74 16.36 10.32
CA ARG A 16 -9.71 16.63 11.36
C ARG A 16 -8.43 17.08 10.67
N PHE A 17 -7.90 18.18 11.09
CA PHE A 17 -6.65 18.75 10.60
C PHE A 17 -5.95 19.55 11.68
N GLU A 18 -4.67 19.80 11.49
CA GLU A 18 -3.86 20.59 12.41
C GLU A 18 -3.57 21.97 11.82
N VAL A 19 -3.59 22.98 12.67
CA VAL A 19 -3.24 24.34 12.29
C VAL A 19 -2.11 24.83 13.20
N GLY A 20 -0.97 25.17 12.60
CA GLY A 20 0.09 25.84 13.31
C GLY A 20 -0.33 27.25 13.72
N PHE A 21 -0.36 27.55 15.00
CA PHE A 21 -0.68 28.91 15.47
C PHE A 21 0.46 29.87 15.14
N PRO A 22 0.19 30.96 14.42
CA PRO A 22 1.20 31.97 14.12
C PRO A 22 1.64 32.66 15.39
N ALA A 23 2.94 32.70 15.64
CA ALA A 23 3.51 33.29 16.83
C ALA A 23 4.84 34.00 16.56
N ASN A 24 5.12 35.04 17.29
CA ASN A 24 6.42 35.69 17.38
C ASN A 24 7.07 35.35 18.75
N GLY A 25 7.94 34.34 18.72
CA GLY A 25 8.47 33.75 19.94
C GLY A 25 7.36 33.07 20.76
N ARG A 26 7.09 33.56 21.97
CA ARG A 26 6.05 33.05 22.87
C ARG A 26 4.69 33.75 22.75
N THR A 27 4.59 34.78 21.90
CA THR A 27 3.38 35.59 21.76
C THR A 27 2.64 35.21 20.50
N ILE A 28 1.38 34.82 20.65
CA ILE A 28 0.51 34.49 19.52
C ILE A 28 0.22 35.73 18.70
N ASN A 29 0.36 35.65 17.38
CA ASN A 29 -0.09 36.65 16.43
C ASN A 29 -1.60 36.55 16.24
N ALA A 30 -2.37 37.23 17.07
CA ALA A 30 -3.84 37.16 17.05
C ALA A 30 -4.46 37.60 15.73
N PHE A 31 -3.83 38.55 15.02
CA PHE A 31 -4.34 39.04 13.74
C PHE A 31 -4.29 37.94 12.67
N GLU A 32 -3.15 37.28 12.52
CA GLU A 32 -3.00 36.18 11.56
C GLU A 32 -3.83 34.95 11.98
N LEU A 33 -3.90 34.65 13.28
CA LEU A 33 -4.76 33.57 13.76
C LEU A 33 -6.23 33.82 13.42
N ARG A 34 -6.70 35.06 13.56
CA ARG A 34 -8.06 35.42 13.21
C ARG A 34 -8.34 35.22 11.72
N LYS A 35 -7.42 35.58 10.83
CA LYS A 35 -7.54 35.31 9.39
C LYS A 35 -7.65 33.82 9.12
N ILE A 36 -6.79 33.00 9.74
CA ILE A 36 -6.84 31.55 9.57
C ILE A 36 -8.22 30.99 9.94
N LEU A 37 -8.75 31.40 11.10
CA LEU A 37 -10.00 30.82 11.60
C LEU A 37 -11.25 31.35 10.92
N PHE A 38 -11.29 32.61 10.52
CA PHE A 38 -12.52 33.24 10.06
C PHE A 38 -12.54 33.60 8.57
N GLU A 39 -11.39 33.55 7.89
CA GLU A 39 -11.29 33.78 6.45
C GLU A 39 -10.85 32.54 5.72
N TYR A 40 -9.67 31.99 6.01
CA TYR A 40 -9.11 30.87 5.26
C TYR A 40 -9.83 29.55 5.51
N LEU A 41 -10.18 29.25 6.75
CA LEU A 41 -10.86 28.00 7.07
C LEU A 41 -12.23 27.88 6.41
N PRO A 42 -13.13 28.87 6.46
CA PRO A 42 -14.39 28.84 5.73
C PRO A 42 -14.18 28.73 4.21
N GLU A 43 -13.20 29.46 3.64
CA GLU A 43 -12.90 29.40 2.22
C GLU A 43 -12.38 28.01 1.80
N ILE A 44 -11.50 27.41 2.57
CA ILE A 44 -11.02 26.05 2.33
C ILE A 44 -12.17 25.06 2.41
N ALA A 45 -13.03 25.16 3.41
CA ALA A 45 -14.20 24.30 3.56
C ALA A 45 -15.13 24.39 2.34
N ASP A 46 -15.44 25.61 1.91
CA ASP A 46 -16.31 25.82 0.72
C ASP A 46 -15.69 25.24 -0.55
N ARG A 47 -14.40 25.48 -0.79
CA ARG A 47 -13.72 25.02 -2.01
C ARG A 47 -13.45 23.54 -2.06
N SER A 48 -13.20 22.90 -0.89
CA SER A 48 -12.66 21.54 -0.84
C SER A 48 -13.68 20.47 -0.40
N LEU A 49 -14.77 20.86 0.27
CA LEU A 49 -15.70 19.90 0.87
C LEU A 49 -17.06 19.87 0.17
N TYR A 50 -17.44 20.91 -0.54
CA TYR A 50 -18.71 20.91 -1.26
C TYR A 50 -18.54 20.36 -2.69
N TYR A 51 -19.26 19.28 -3.00
CA TYR A 51 -19.19 18.59 -4.30
C TYR A 51 -19.38 19.53 -5.50
N LYS A 52 -20.26 20.53 -5.39
CA LYS A 52 -20.51 21.54 -6.46
C LYS A 52 -19.25 22.34 -6.85
N ASN A 53 -18.29 22.49 -5.93
CA ASN A 53 -17.06 23.26 -6.12
C ASN A 53 -15.86 22.40 -6.50
N LEU A 54 -16.02 21.05 -6.50
CA LEU A 54 -14.99 20.11 -6.88
C LEU A 54 -15.02 19.80 -8.37
N ASN A 55 -13.91 19.31 -8.91
CA ASN A 55 -13.89 18.72 -10.23
C ASN A 55 -14.66 17.39 -10.20
N GLN A 56 -15.91 17.42 -10.62
CA GLN A 56 -16.81 16.28 -10.56
C GLN A 56 -16.29 15.06 -11.34
N GLN A 57 -15.56 15.28 -12.44
CA GLN A 57 -14.96 14.18 -13.19
C GLN A 57 -13.85 13.48 -12.43
N GLU A 58 -13.00 14.24 -11.74
CA GLU A 58 -11.95 13.66 -10.89
C GLU A 58 -12.54 12.93 -9.69
N VAL A 59 -13.56 13.49 -9.05
CA VAL A 59 -14.28 12.82 -7.96
C VAL A 59 -14.88 11.50 -8.44
N LYS A 60 -15.53 11.50 -9.61
CA LYS A 60 -16.09 10.29 -10.21
C LYS A 60 -15.02 9.23 -10.45
N LYS A 61 -13.88 9.59 -11.05
CA LYS A 61 -12.76 8.66 -11.26
C LYS A 61 -12.24 8.07 -9.94
N CYS A 62 -12.16 8.89 -8.89
CA CYS A 62 -11.74 8.40 -7.58
C CYS A 62 -12.74 7.38 -7.00
N ILE A 63 -14.05 7.64 -7.16
CA ILE A 63 -15.10 6.71 -6.71
C ILE A 63 -15.03 5.41 -7.52
N GLU A 64 -14.98 5.48 -8.84
CA GLU A 64 -14.89 4.32 -9.73
C GLU A 64 -13.66 3.46 -9.40
N LEU A 65 -12.51 4.09 -9.15
CA LEU A 65 -11.30 3.38 -8.73
C LEU A 65 -11.48 2.70 -7.37
N ALA A 66 -12.07 3.39 -6.40
CA ALA A 66 -12.30 2.82 -5.08
C ALA A 66 -13.29 1.63 -5.11
N GLU A 67 -14.32 1.71 -5.95
CA GLU A 67 -15.28 0.62 -6.16
C GLU A 67 -14.62 -0.59 -6.83
N ASP A 68 -13.77 -0.37 -7.84
CA ASP A 68 -12.99 -1.43 -8.49
C ASP A 68 -12.04 -2.12 -7.49
N GLN A 69 -11.32 -1.35 -6.66
CA GLN A 69 -10.42 -1.89 -5.63
C GLN A 69 -11.19 -2.69 -4.58
N HIS A 70 -12.35 -2.18 -4.16
CA HIS A 70 -13.22 -2.91 -3.23
C HIS A 70 -13.77 -4.21 -3.85
N TYR A 71 -14.12 -4.18 -5.13
CA TYR A 71 -14.54 -5.35 -5.87
C TYR A 71 -13.43 -6.42 -5.90
N ILE A 72 -12.19 -6.04 -6.25
CA ILE A 72 -11.05 -6.98 -6.23
C ILE A 72 -10.91 -7.61 -4.83
N ARG A 73 -10.94 -6.81 -3.76
CA ARG A 73 -10.80 -7.32 -2.39
C ARG A 73 -11.86 -8.36 -2.05
N ARG A 74 -13.10 -8.18 -2.49
CA ARG A 74 -14.16 -9.17 -2.34
C ARG A 74 -13.92 -10.43 -3.18
N GLU A 75 -13.41 -10.26 -4.40
CA GLU A 75 -13.07 -11.38 -5.29
C GLU A 75 -11.89 -12.20 -4.75
N LEU A 76 -10.93 -11.60 -4.04
CA LEU A 76 -9.86 -12.36 -3.38
C LEU A 76 -10.45 -13.47 -2.49
N THR A 77 -11.38 -13.12 -1.61
CA THR A 77 -12.02 -14.09 -0.70
C THR A 77 -12.76 -15.19 -1.46
N LYS A 78 -13.53 -14.84 -2.49
CA LYS A 78 -14.30 -15.82 -3.28
C LYS A 78 -13.41 -16.79 -4.03
N ARG A 79 -12.26 -16.32 -4.52
CA ARG A 79 -11.31 -17.11 -5.32
C ARG A 79 -10.22 -17.78 -4.47
N ARG A 80 -10.29 -17.64 -3.14
CA ARG A 80 -9.28 -18.13 -2.21
C ARG A 80 -7.88 -17.58 -2.52
N LEU A 81 -7.83 -16.28 -2.81
CA LEU A 81 -6.60 -15.53 -3.02
C LEU A 81 -6.33 -14.64 -1.82
N ILE A 82 -5.07 -14.40 -1.52
CA ILE A 82 -4.64 -13.45 -0.48
C ILE A 82 -4.23 -12.10 -1.07
N ALA A 83 -3.84 -12.08 -2.35
CA ALA A 83 -3.47 -10.85 -3.04
C ALA A 83 -3.67 -10.97 -4.55
N PHE A 84 -3.78 -9.81 -5.19
CA PHE A 84 -3.79 -9.63 -6.63
C PHE A 84 -2.86 -8.49 -7.02
N VAL A 85 -2.02 -8.71 -8.04
CA VAL A 85 -1.11 -7.71 -8.59
C VAL A 85 -1.38 -7.59 -10.08
N ALA A 86 -2.00 -6.49 -10.50
CA ALA A 86 -2.36 -6.31 -11.91
C ALA A 86 -1.14 -6.16 -12.81
N ASN A 87 -1.22 -6.72 -14.02
CA ASN A 87 -0.27 -6.46 -15.09
C ASN A 87 -0.24 -4.96 -15.42
N GLY A 88 0.95 -4.44 -15.69
CA GLY A 88 1.16 -3.02 -15.94
C GLY A 88 1.40 -2.18 -14.68
N SER A 89 1.30 -2.76 -13.47
CA SER A 89 1.58 -2.04 -12.23
C SER A 89 3.06 -1.62 -12.12
N ILE A 90 3.31 -0.42 -11.60
CA ILE A 90 4.65 0.08 -11.30
C ILE A 90 4.96 -0.15 -9.82
N LEU A 91 5.61 -1.27 -9.53
CA LEU A 91 5.87 -1.67 -8.16
C LEU A 91 7.00 -0.87 -7.48
N PRO A 92 8.13 -0.55 -8.16
CA PRO A 92 9.22 0.20 -7.52
C PRO A 92 8.86 1.66 -7.28
N ARG A 93 9.46 2.24 -6.24
CA ARG A 93 9.35 3.65 -5.86
C ARG A 93 10.64 4.41 -6.21
N GLU A 94 10.55 5.72 -6.37
CA GLU A 94 11.71 6.58 -6.71
C GLU A 94 12.86 6.43 -5.71
N SER A 95 12.55 6.23 -4.43
CA SER A 95 13.53 6.02 -3.36
C SER A 95 12.92 5.25 -2.20
N GLY A 96 13.74 4.87 -1.21
CA GLY A 96 13.30 4.17 -0.01
C GLY A 96 12.33 4.96 0.88
N VAL A 97 12.30 6.29 0.75
CA VAL A 97 11.44 7.20 1.52
C VAL A 97 10.33 7.83 0.68
N SER A 98 10.34 7.65 -0.64
CA SER A 98 9.32 8.19 -1.55
C SER A 98 8.21 7.16 -1.77
N GLN A 99 6.97 7.64 -1.81
CA GLN A 99 5.82 6.83 -2.25
C GLN A 99 5.52 7.00 -3.76
N LYS A 100 6.24 7.88 -4.46
CA LYS A 100 6.02 8.11 -5.89
C LYS A 100 6.52 6.92 -6.71
N PRO A 101 5.81 6.53 -7.80
CA PRO A 101 6.27 5.48 -8.69
C PRO A 101 7.61 5.85 -9.35
N MET A 102 8.51 4.87 -9.48
CA MET A 102 9.79 5.07 -10.15
C MET A 102 9.56 5.32 -11.65
N LYS A 103 10.08 6.43 -12.16
CA LYS A 103 10.03 6.74 -13.59
C LYS A 103 10.89 5.77 -14.39
N GLY A 104 10.36 5.29 -15.52
CA GLY A 104 11.08 4.35 -16.38
C GLY A 104 11.24 2.94 -15.80
N ALA A 105 10.55 2.61 -14.73
CA ALA A 105 10.54 1.25 -14.20
C ALA A 105 9.84 0.29 -15.17
N ILE A 106 10.28 -0.97 -15.15
CA ILE A 106 9.62 -2.05 -15.87
C ILE A 106 8.29 -2.33 -15.16
N ALA A 107 7.21 -2.32 -15.94
CA ALA A 107 5.89 -2.68 -15.45
C ALA A 107 5.85 -4.15 -15.04
N PHE A 108 5.05 -4.44 -14.01
CA PHE A 108 4.86 -5.81 -13.53
C PHE A 108 4.08 -6.63 -14.57
N GLU A 109 4.50 -7.87 -14.75
CA GLU A 109 3.84 -8.87 -15.58
C GLU A 109 3.73 -10.18 -14.79
N ALA A 110 2.54 -10.74 -14.77
CA ALA A 110 2.26 -11.97 -14.02
C ALA A 110 2.88 -13.18 -14.73
N PRO A 111 3.46 -14.13 -13.98
CA PRO A 111 3.78 -15.45 -14.54
C PRO A 111 2.51 -16.13 -15.05
N GLU A 112 2.56 -16.76 -16.22
CA GLU A 112 1.40 -17.43 -16.85
C GLU A 112 0.70 -18.41 -15.89
N SER A 113 1.48 -19.14 -15.09
CA SER A 113 0.97 -20.13 -14.13
C SER A 113 0.18 -19.52 -12.97
N MET A 114 0.29 -18.22 -12.74
CA MET A 114 -0.39 -17.48 -11.67
C MET A 114 -1.30 -16.37 -12.21
N GLU A 115 -1.41 -16.25 -13.53
CA GLU A 115 -2.25 -15.22 -14.13
C GLU A 115 -3.73 -15.53 -13.88
N VAL A 116 -4.45 -14.53 -13.40
CA VAL A 116 -5.91 -14.56 -13.24
C VAL A 116 -6.52 -13.34 -13.92
N GLU A 117 -7.71 -13.52 -14.50
CA GLU A 117 -8.51 -12.43 -15.07
C GLU A 117 -9.65 -12.08 -14.12
N MET A 118 -9.89 -10.79 -13.94
CA MET A 118 -11.03 -10.25 -13.22
C MET A 118 -11.75 -9.22 -14.10
N GLU A 119 -13.06 -9.19 -14.02
CA GLU A 119 -13.89 -8.19 -14.70
C GLU A 119 -14.40 -7.18 -13.66
N LEU A 120 -13.83 -5.98 -13.71
CA LEU A 120 -14.11 -4.92 -12.75
C LEU A 120 -15.35 -4.13 -13.16
N PRO A 121 -16.07 -3.54 -12.21
CA PRO A 121 -17.29 -2.77 -12.49
C PRO A 121 -17.09 -1.59 -13.45
N HIS A 122 -15.96 -0.91 -13.36
CA HIS A 122 -15.70 0.32 -14.14
C HIS A 122 -14.58 0.17 -15.16
N ARG A 123 -13.47 -0.46 -14.79
CA ARG A 123 -12.33 -0.63 -15.69
C ARG A 123 -12.51 -1.76 -16.70
N GLY A 124 -13.47 -2.67 -16.47
CA GLY A 124 -13.64 -3.88 -17.29
C GLY A 124 -12.58 -4.95 -16.96
N LYS A 125 -12.19 -5.72 -17.97
CA LYS A 125 -11.28 -6.85 -17.78
C LYS A 125 -9.86 -6.42 -17.48
N ILE A 126 -9.30 -6.97 -16.41
CA ILE A 126 -7.88 -6.84 -16.06
C ILE A 126 -7.27 -8.22 -15.81
N LYS A 127 -5.98 -8.35 -16.10
CA LYS A 127 -5.19 -9.53 -15.81
C LYS A 127 -4.08 -9.21 -14.84
N GLY A 128 -3.67 -10.20 -14.06
CA GLY A 128 -2.61 -10.03 -13.10
C GLY A 128 -2.31 -11.31 -12.34
N MET A 129 -1.33 -11.26 -11.47
CA MET A 129 -0.95 -12.38 -10.62
C MET A 129 -1.90 -12.50 -9.43
N GLY A 130 -2.56 -13.65 -9.31
CA GLY A 130 -3.28 -14.04 -8.11
C GLY A 130 -2.39 -14.87 -7.19
N ILE A 131 -2.23 -14.45 -5.94
CA ILE A 131 -1.50 -15.21 -4.93
C ILE A 131 -2.52 -16.01 -4.13
N PRO A 132 -2.47 -17.36 -4.16
CA PRO A 132 -3.45 -18.20 -3.48
C PRO A 132 -3.23 -18.24 -1.96
N GLU A 133 -4.26 -18.65 -1.24
CA GLU A 133 -4.15 -19.05 0.16
C GLU A 133 -3.17 -20.22 0.32
N GLY A 134 -2.51 -20.29 1.46
CA GLY A 134 -1.52 -21.32 1.80
C GLY A 134 -0.10 -20.75 1.84
N ILE A 135 0.88 -21.58 1.54
CA ILE A 135 2.29 -21.18 1.58
C ILE A 135 2.76 -20.83 0.18
N THR A 136 3.10 -19.58 -0.03
CA THR A 136 3.70 -19.08 -1.27
C THR A 136 5.12 -18.60 -1.00
N LEU A 137 6.10 -19.17 -1.70
CA LEU A 137 7.50 -18.83 -1.54
C LEU A 137 7.94 -17.84 -2.63
N ILE A 138 8.46 -16.68 -2.22
CA ILE A 138 9.01 -15.68 -3.14
C ILE A 138 10.55 -15.78 -3.10
N VAL A 139 11.11 -16.39 -4.13
CA VAL A 139 12.55 -16.65 -4.23
C VAL A 139 13.20 -15.89 -5.38
N GLY A 140 14.53 -15.79 -5.35
CA GLY A 140 15.30 -15.13 -6.42
C GLY A 140 16.60 -14.54 -5.88
N GLY A 141 17.53 -14.21 -6.76
CA GLY A 141 18.81 -13.58 -6.45
C GLY A 141 18.67 -12.16 -5.86
N GLY A 142 19.79 -11.61 -5.41
CA GLY A 142 19.85 -10.21 -4.98
C GLY A 142 19.38 -9.25 -6.10
N TYR A 143 18.72 -8.16 -5.72
CA TYR A 143 18.24 -7.12 -6.63
C TYR A 143 17.18 -7.53 -7.68
N HIS A 144 16.58 -8.72 -7.57
CA HIS A 144 15.54 -9.23 -8.48
C HIS A 144 14.11 -8.83 -8.07
N GLY A 145 13.93 -7.79 -7.28
CA GLY A 145 12.62 -7.21 -7.01
C GLY A 145 11.78 -7.88 -5.91
N LYS A 146 12.30 -8.93 -5.20
CA LYS A 146 11.58 -9.61 -4.11
C LYS A 146 11.04 -8.64 -3.04
N SER A 147 11.92 -7.79 -2.51
CA SER A 147 11.56 -6.79 -1.50
C SER A 147 10.59 -5.73 -2.04
N THR A 148 10.68 -5.42 -3.34
CA THR A 148 9.76 -4.50 -4.01
C THR A 148 8.37 -5.08 -4.09
N LEU A 149 8.25 -6.35 -4.49
CA LEU A 149 6.98 -7.07 -4.53
C LEU A 149 6.39 -7.20 -3.11
N LEU A 150 7.19 -7.64 -2.14
CA LEU A 150 6.74 -7.76 -0.75
C LEU A 150 6.23 -6.43 -0.19
N LYS A 151 6.95 -5.32 -0.47
CA LYS A 151 6.52 -3.98 -0.06
C LYS A 151 5.24 -3.52 -0.76
N ALA A 152 5.03 -3.92 -2.01
CA ALA A 152 3.81 -3.64 -2.73
C ALA A 152 2.62 -4.41 -2.13
N LEU A 153 2.81 -5.69 -1.80
CA LEU A 153 1.81 -6.52 -1.13
C LEU A 153 1.48 -5.99 0.28
N GLU A 154 2.49 -5.57 1.04
CA GLU A 154 2.32 -4.95 2.36
C GLU A 154 1.42 -3.70 2.30
N GLN A 155 1.61 -2.86 1.29
CA GLN A 155 0.80 -1.65 1.11
C GLN A 155 -0.57 -1.93 0.45
N GLY A 156 -0.72 -3.05 -0.23
CA GLY A 156 -1.96 -3.46 -0.89
C GLY A 156 -3.16 -3.70 0.04
N ILE A 157 -2.97 -3.70 1.36
CA ILE A 157 -4.06 -3.68 2.35
C ILE A 157 -4.86 -2.36 2.31
N TYR A 158 -4.25 -1.28 1.80
CA TYR A 158 -4.87 0.02 1.62
C TYR A 158 -5.28 0.23 0.16
N ASN A 159 -6.26 1.09 -0.04
CA ASN A 159 -6.57 1.57 -1.37
C ASN A 159 -5.52 2.57 -1.83
N HIS A 160 -5.10 2.45 -3.08
CA HIS A 160 -4.15 3.35 -3.72
C HIS A 160 -4.89 4.44 -4.51
N VAL A 161 -4.30 5.63 -4.57
CA VAL A 161 -4.84 6.74 -5.36
C VAL A 161 -4.47 6.59 -6.84
N ALA A 162 -5.23 7.24 -7.72
CA ALA A 162 -4.92 7.26 -9.15
C ALA A 162 -3.54 7.89 -9.43
N GLY A 163 -2.78 7.28 -10.32
CA GLY A 163 -1.41 7.71 -10.67
C GLY A 163 -0.32 7.18 -9.73
N ASP A 164 -0.70 6.36 -8.74
CA ASP A 164 0.26 5.71 -7.83
C ASP A 164 1.03 4.56 -8.50
N GLY A 165 0.51 3.99 -9.57
CA GLY A 165 1.08 2.85 -10.28
C GLY A 165 0.84 1.50 -9.60
N ARG A 166 0.22 1.48 -8.41
CA ARG A 166 -0.18 0.27 -7.68
C ARG A 166 -1.70 0.23 -7.44
N GLU A 167 -2.47 0.96 -8.23
CA GLU A 167 -3.91 1.11 -8.06
C GLU A 167 -4.64 -0.22 -7.94
N TYR A 168 -4.15 -1.24 -8.64
CA TYR A 168 -4.71 -2.59 -8.65
C TYR A 168 -3.76 -3.63 -8.05
N VAL A 169 -2.97 -3.22 -7.08
CA VAL A 169 -2.22 -4.11 -6.19
C VAL A 169 -2.99 -4.19 -4.89
N ILE A 170 -3.76 -5.25 -4.72
CA ILE A 170 -4.70 -5.41 -3.60
C ILE A 170 -4.35 -6.67 -2.84
N THR A 171 -4.24 -6.53 -1.53
CA THR A 171 -4.02 -7.61 -0.57
C THR A 171 -5.20 -7.70 0.38
N SER A 172 -5.45 -8.87 0.94
CA SER A 172 -6.44 -9.05 2.00
C SER A 172 -6.23 -8.01 3.11
N ASP A 173 -7.29 -7.41 3.60
CA ASP A 173 -7.27 -6.40 4.66
C ASP A 173 -6.79 -6.94 6.01
N THR A 174 -6.78 -8.26 6.18
CA THR A 174 -6.25 -8.95 7.35
C THR A 174 -4.76 -9.31 7.24
N ALA A 175 -4.12 -9.00 6.13
CA ALA A 175 -2.71 -9.32 5.93
C ALA A 175 -1.81 -8.54 6.89
N MET A 176 -0.80 -9.22 7.42
CA MET A 176 0.16 -8.65 8.36
C MET A 176 1.58 -9.04 7.94
N LYS A 177 2.49 -8.08 7.93
CA LYS A 177 3.90 -8.33 7.76
C LYS A 177 4.54 -8.64 9.11
N ILE A 178 5.20 -9.78 9.18
CA ILE A 178 6.00 -10.18 10.35
C ILE A 178 7.47 -10.09 9.97
N ARG A 179 8.25 -9.42 10.79
CA ARG A 179 9.69 -9.29 10.66
C ARG A 179 10.32 -9.33 12.04
N ALA A 180 11.45 -10.04 12.17
CA ALA A 180 12.29 -9.89 13.35
C ALA A 180 12.85 -8.48 13.41
N GLU A 181 12.80 -7.84 14.58
CA GLU A 181 13.43 -6.54 14.82
C GLU A 181 14.95 -6.70 14.89
N ASP A 182 15.68 -5.62 14.62
CA ASP A 182 17.13 -5.59 14.81
C ASP A 182 17.48 -5.95 16.26
N GLY A 183 18.41 -6.88 16.43
CA GLY A 183 18.80 -7.42 17.74
C GLY A 183 17.87 -8.51 18.29
N ARG A 184 16.79 -8.87 17.60
CA ARG A 184 15.96 -10.04 17.89
C ARG A 184 16.16 -11.06 16.80
N CYS A 185 16.92 -12.08 17.07
CA CYS A 185 17.11 -13.20 16.17
C CYS A 185 16.08 -14.31 16.44
N VAL A 186 15.69 -14.98 15.39
CA VAL A 186 15.04 -16.28 15.48
C VAL A 186 16.16 -17.32 15.46
N SER A 187 16.23 -18.18 16.46
CA SER A 187 17.29 -19.17 16.60
C SER A 187 16.75 -20.58 16.74
N HIS A 188 17.57 -21.55 16.38
CA HIS A 188 17.26 -22.96 16.51
C HIS A 188 16.05 -23.43 15.70
N ILE A 189 15.85 -22.88 14.48
CA ILE A 189 14.74 -23.26 13.60
C ILE A 189 15.21 -24.27 12.56
N ASN A 190 14.38 -25.27 12.31
CA ASN A 190 14.60 -26.20 11.22
C ASN A 190 14.03 -25.59 9.91
N ILE A 191 14.90 -25.17 9.00
CA ILE A 191 14.58 -24.69 7.66
C ILE A 191 14.83 -25.73 6.57
N SER A 192 15.29 -26.93 6.93
CA SER A 192 15.58 -28.00 5.96
C SER A 192 14.40 -28.41 5.06
N PRO A 193 13.12 -28.25 5.47
CA PRO A 193 11.99 -28.45 4.55
C PRO A 193 11.97 -27.52 3.35
N PHE A 194 12.67 -26.38 3.43
CA PHE A 194 12.68 -25.34 2.40
C PHE A 194 14.05 -25.18 1.73
N ILE A 195 15.12 -25.32 2.50
CA ILE A 195 16.50 -25.11 2.04
C ILE A 195 17.39 -26.19 2.64
N ASN A 196 18.00 -27.02 1.79
CA ASN A 196 18.88 -28.12 2.22
C ASN A 196 20.38 -27.78 2.14
N ASP A 197 20.75 -26.78 1.32
CA ASP A 197 22.14 -26.38 1.14
C ASP A 197 22.26 -24.86 1.16
N LEU A 198 23.00 -24.36 2.14
CA LEU A 198 23.31 -22.94 2.27
C LEU A 198 24.72 -22.66 1.70
N PRO A 199 24.96 -21.52 1.06
CA PRO A 199 26.26 -21.19 0.45
C PRO A 199 27.45 -21.32 1.38
N ASN A 200 27.23 -21.19 2.69
CA ASN A 200 28.28 -21.27 3.71
C ASN A 200 28.31 -22.62 4.46
N LYS A 201 27.65 -23.68 3.94
CA LYS A 201 27.49 -24.99 4.60
C LYS A 201 26.98 -24.92 6.05
N LYS A 202 26.16 -23.91 6.34
CA LYS A 202 25.54 -23.77 7.67
C LYS A 202 24.44 -24.78 7.88
N ASP A 203 24.20 -25.12 9.14
CA ASP A 203 23.21 -26.11 9.52
C ASP A 203 21.79 -25.60 9.21
N THR A 204 21.05 -26.30 8.38
CA THR A 204 19.68 -26.02 8.04
C THR A 204 18.65 -26.60 9.00
N VAL A 205 19.06 -27.51 9.87
CA VAL A 205 18.22 -28.11 10.92
C VAL A 205 18.21 -27.24 12.17
N ASN A 206 19.31 -26.53 12.41
CA ASN A 206 19.49 -25.67 13.59
C ASN A 206 19.94 -24.27 13.16
N PHE A 207 19.11 -23.63 12.32
CA PHE A 207 19.42 -22.37 11.72
C PHE A 207 19.07 -21.17 12.62
N SER A 208 19.90 -20.14 12.59
CA SER A 208 19.65 -18.85 13.25
C SER A 208 19.68 -17.70 12.25
N THR A 209 18.84 -16.69 12.45
CA THR A 209 18.75 -15.51 11.54
C THR A 209 20.00 -14.64 11.58
N GLU A 210 20.86 -14.76 12.59
CA GLU A 210 22.21 -14.18 12.62
C GLU A 210 23.08 -14.70 11.49
N ASP A 211 22.76 -15.87 10.98
CA ASP A 211 23.43 -16.52 9.87
C ASP A 211 22.87 -16.12 8.49
N ALA A 212 21.76 -15.41 8.47
CA ALA A 212 21.11 -14.98 7.26
C ALA A 212 21.79 -13.76 6.65
N SER A 213 21.91 -13.73 5.32
CA SER A 213 22.24 -12.50 4.63
C SER A 213 21.07 -11.51 4.77
N GLY A 214 21.32 -10.20 4.82
CA GLY A 214 20.32 -9.17 5.08
C GLY A 214 19.15 -9.06 4.08
N SER A 215 18.98 -10.07 3.23
CA SER A 215 17.87 -10.23 2.27
C SER A 215 16.98 -11.45 2.57
N THR A 216 17.20 -12.12 3.68
CA THR A 216 16.40 -13.28 4.11
C THR A 216 15.26 -12.89 5.01
#